data_cea9293c024a954822a08eb3482a7a3a
#
_entry.id   cea9293c024a954822a08eb3482a7a3a
#
_cell.length_a   1.000
_cell.length_b   1.000
_cell.length_c   1.000
_cell.angle_alpha   90.00
_cell.angle_beta   90.00
_cell.angle_gamma   90.00
#
_symmetry.space_group_name_H-M   'P 1'
#
loop_
_entity.id
_entity.type
_entity.pdbx_description
1 polymer ?
#
loop_
_entity_poly.entity_id
_entity_poly.type
_entity_poly.pdbx_seq_one_letter_code
_entity_poly.pdbx_strand_id
1 'polypeptide(L)'
;MGNGLSAQLKQLPSQPGVYLFKNKFGNVLYVGKAKVLKHRVRSYFQAKADLSELKQIMLQQISVIDTIPVATETDAIVLEDQLIKDYQPRFNTLAKDDKSFLYIHITAEQFPRVLAVRRPEMDQGGIFYGPYPYARSLRDVLRLLHTIFQYRTCG
;
A
#
# COMPACT_ATOMS: atom_id res chain seq x y z
N MET A 1 13.21 -23.79 -10.68
CA MET A 1 12.11 -23.45 -9.74
C MET A 1 11.83 -24.67 -8.89
N GLY A 2 11.86 -24.55 -7.56
CA GLY A 2 11.56 -25.70 -6.68
C GLY A 2 10.08 -26.12 -6.82
N ASN A 3 9.80 -27.42 -6.68
CA ASN A 3 8.44 -27.98 -6.80
C ASN A 3 7.39 -27.27 -5.94
N GLY A 4 7.79 -26.67 -4.80
CA GLY A 4 6.91 -25.94 -3.89
C GLY A 4 6.37 -24.62 -4.47
N LEU A 5 7.19 -23.85 -5.17
CA LEU A 5 6.81 -22.56 -5.73
C LEU A 5 5.80 -22.72 -6.89
N SER A 6 5.97 -23.76 -7.72
CA SER A 6 5.02 -24.07 -8.80
C SER A 6 3.64 -24.47 -8.29
N ALA A 7 3.55 -25.16 -7.14
CA ALA A 7 2.29 -25.49 -6.50
C ALA A 7 1.60 -24.24 -5.94
N GLN A 8 2.34 -23.34 -5.29
CA GLN A 8 1.80 -22.06 -4.77
C GLN A 8 1.26 -21.17 -5.89
N LEU A 9 1.95 -21.08 -7.04
CA LEU A 9 1.50 -20.32 -8.20
C LEU A 9 0.17 -20.82 -8.81
N LYS A 10 -0.15 -22.10 -8.65
CA LYS A 10 -1.44 -22.66 -9.11
C LYS A 10 -2.61 -22.28 -8.20
N GLN A 11 -2.36 -22.12 -6.90
CA GLN A 11 -3.38 -21.91 -5.87
C GLN A 11 -3.67 -20.42 -5.57
N LEU A 12 -3.03 -19.49 -6.30
CA LEU A 12 -3.20 -18.06 -6.08
C LEU A 12 -4.66 -17.61 -6.28
N PRO A 13 -5.20 -16.78 -5.37
CA PRO A 13 -6.56 -16.26 -5.46
C PRO A 13 -6.69 -15.26 -6.62
N SER A 14 -7.91 -15.14 -7.15
CA SER A 14 -8.24 -14.18 -8.21
C SER A 14 -8.85 -12.88 -7.68
N GLN A 15 -8.76 -12.64 -6.39
CA GLN A 15 -9.27 -11.45 -5.70
C GLN A 15 -8.20 -10.34 -5.64
N PRO A 16 -8.62 -9.09 -5.36
CA PRO A 16 -7.69 -8.03 -4.96
C PRO A 16 -6.93 -8.40 -3.69
N GLY A 17 -5.73 -7.88 -3.53
CA GLY A 17 -4.99 -8.13 -2.30
C GLY A 17 -3.51 -7.76 -2.38
N VAL A 18 -2.79 -8.17 -1.35
CA VAL A 18 -1.35 -7.97 -1.21
C VAL A 18 -0.65 -9.32 -1.27
N TYR A 19 0.52 -9.34 -1.91
CA TYR A 19 1.40 -10.50 -1.96
C TYR A 19 2.75 -10.15 -1.36
N LEU A 20 3.35 -11.13 -0.66
CA LEU A 20 4.66 -11.03 -0.04
C LEU A 20 5.56 -12.10 -0.64
N PHE A 21 6.70 -11.70 -1.16
CA PHE A 21 7.76 -12.62 -1.55
C PHE A 21 8.73 -12.80 -0.40
N LYS A 22 8.96 -14.04 -0.01
CA LYS A 22 9.85 -14.40 1.11
C LYS A 22 10.97 -15.32 0.65
N ASN A 23 12.11 -15.18 1.30
CA ASN A 23 13.23 -16.11 1.11
C ASN A 23 13.04 -17.40 1.93
N LYS A 24 13.98 -18.34 1.80
CA LYS A 24 13.98 -19.62 2.52
C LYS A 24 14.06 -19.48 4.06
N PHE A 25 14.46 -18.32 4.56
CA PHE A 25 14.53 -18.03 5.99
C PHE A 25 13.26 -17.34 6.52
N GLY A 26 12.25 -17.10 5.69
CA GLY A 26 11.01 -16.41 6.06
C GLY A 26 11.08 -14.89 6.00
N ASN A 27 12.23 -14.29 5.65
CA ASN A 27 12.36 -12.85 5.55
C ASN A 27 11.60 -12.32 4.32
N VAL A 28 10.83 -11.24 4.52
CA VAL A 28 10.09 -10.57 3.45
C VAL A 28 11.05 -9.80 2.56
N LEU A 29 11.12 -10.21 1.29
CA LEU A 29 11.95 -9.58 0.26
C LEU A 29 11.23 -8.42 -0.43
N TYR A 30 9.93 -8.59 -0.67
CA TYR A 30 9.10 -7.65 -1.41
C TYR A 30 7.64 -7.78 -0.99
N VAL A 31 6.96 -6.66 -0.93
CA VAL A 31 5.50 -6.54 -0.76
C VAL A 31 4.93 -5.82 -1.97
N GLY A 32 3.80 -6.29 -2.49
CA GLY A 32 3.12 -5.62 -3.60
C GLY A 32 1.64 -5.90 -3.63
N LYS A 33 0.87 -4.97 -4.19
CA LYS A 33 -0.58 -5.12 -4.36
C LYS A 33 -0.97 -5.58 -5.76
N ALA A 34 -2.17 -6.10 -5.88
CA ALA A 34 -2.78 -6.49 -7.15
C ALA A 34 -4.30 -6.34 -7.12
N LYS A 35 -4.88 -5.98 -8.28
CA LYS A 35 -6.33 -6.11 -8.54
C LYS A 35 -6.74 -7.58 -8.65
N VAL A 36 -5.86 -8.41 -9.22
CA VAL A 36 -6.00 -9.84 -9.35
C VAL A 36 -4.67 -10.48 -8.98
N LEU A 37 -4.57 -11.01 -7.77
CA LEU A 37 -3.34 -11.59 -7.21
C LEU A 37 -2.73 -12.64 -8.14
N LYS A 38 -3.55 -13.57 -8.63
CA LYS A 38 -3.13 -14.64 -9.53
C LYS A 38 -2.40 -14.14 -10.79
N HIS A 39 -2.95 -13.12 -11.45
CA HIS A 39 -2.37 -12.58 -12.68
C HIS A 39 -1.07 -11.82 -12.38
N ARG A 40 -1.09 -10.98 -11.36
CA ARG A 40 0.06 -10.13 -11.00
C ARG A 40 1.24 -10.97 -10.55
N VAL A 41 1.03 -11.91 -9.65
CA VAL A 41 2.11 -12.74 -9.12
C VAL A 41 2.69 -13.63 -10.23
N ARG A 42 1.85 -14.27 -11.06
CA ARG A 42 2.34 -15.10 -12.18
C ARG A 42 3.15 -14.32 -13.20
N SER A 43 2.84 -13.01 -13.44
CA SER A 43 3.59 -12.20 -14.40
C SER A 43 5.06 -12.06 -14.07
N TYR A 44 5.46 -12.17 -12.80
CA TYR A 44 6.87 -12.14 -12.41
C TYR A 44 7.64 -13.38 -12.86
N PHE A 45 6.96 -14.51 -13.01
CA PHE A 45 7.57 -15.82 -13.32
C PHE A 45 7.42 -16.24 -14.78
N GLN A 46 6.84 -15.38 -15.63
CA GLN A 46 6.73 -15.63 -17.06
C GLN A 46 8.05 -15.31 -17.76
N ALA A 47 8.51 -16.20 -18.63
CA ALA A 47 9.82 -16.15 -19.29
C ALA A 47 10.07 -14.93 -20.20
N LYS A 48 9.03 -14.14 -20.53
CA LYS A 48 9.10 -12.93 -21.38
C LYS A 48 9.02 -11.63 -20.57
N ALA A 49 9.08 -11.68 -19.25
CA ALA A 49 9.04 -10.46 -18.46
C ALA A 49 10.38 -9.71 -18.61
N ASP A 50 10.32 -8.55 -19.25
CA ASP A 50 11.45 -7.62 -19.33
C ASP A 50 11.64 -6.97 -17.94
N LEU A 51 12.30 -7.73 -17.07
CA LEU A 51 12.49 -7.37 -15.66
C LEU A 51 13.86 -6.72 -15.50
N SER A 52 13.89 -5.62 -14.74
CA SER A 52 15.16 -5.00 -14.34
C SER A 52 16.03 -6.00 -13.58
N GLU A 53 17.37 -5.82 -13.64
CA GLU A 53 18.34 -6.69 -12.95
C GLU A 53 17.99 -6.90 -11.47
N LEU A 54 17.56 -5.83 -10.77
CA LEU A 54 17.16 -5.90 -9.38
C LEU A 54 16.00 -6.87 -9.13
N LYS A 55 15.01 -6.89 -10.03
CA LYS A 55 13.88 -7.84 -9.95
C LYS A 55 14.31 -9.26 -10.26
N GLN A 56 15.24 -9.44 -11.20
CA GLN A 56 15.79 -10.77 -11.50
C GLN A 56 16.53 -11.35 -10.29
N ILE A 57 17.36 -10.53 -9.61
CA ILE A 57 18.05 -10.93 -8.38
C ILE A 57 17.03 -11.28 -7.28
N MET A 58 15.95 -10.49 -7.14
CA MET A 58 14.87 -10.79 -6.20
C MET A 58 14.23 -12.15 -6.48
N LEU A 59 13.86 -12.42 -7.75
CA LEU A 59 13.19 -13.67 -8.15
C LEU A 59 14.00 -14.91 -7.83
N GLN A 60 15.34 -14.84 -7.94
CA GLN A 60 16.23 -15.95 -7.57
C GLN A 60 16.22 -16.29 -6.09
N GLN A 61 15.85 -15.33 -5.22
CA GLN A 61 15.82 -15.50 -3.77
C GLN A 61 14.46 -15.95 -3.24
N ILE A 62 13.40 -15.89 -4.05
CA ILE A 62 12.04 -16.23 -3.61
C ILE A 62 11.93 -17.74 -3.39
N SER A 63 11.45 -18.10 -2.22
CA SER A 63 11.15 -19.48 -1.84
C SER A 63 9.68 -19.68 -1.47
N VAL A 64 9.02 -18.62 -0.94
CA VAL A 64 7.64 -18.64 -0.50
C VAL A 64 6.90 -17.40 -1.02
N ILE A 65 5.65 -17.60 -1.41
CA ILE A 65 4.71 -16.56 -1.83
C ILE A 65 3.53 -16.60 -0.87
N ASP A 66 3.39 -15.57 -0.04
CA ASP A 66 2.18 -15.37 0.77
C ASP A 66 1.24 -14.40 0.07
N THR A 67 -0.06 -14.60 0.27
CA THR A 67 -1.09 -13.70 -0.26
C THR A 67 -2.12 -13.38 0.80
N ILE A 68 -2.53 -12.11 0.86
CA ILE A 68 -3.57 -11.61 1.74
C ILE A 68 -4.67 -11.00 0.85
N PRO A 69 -5.74 -11.77 0.55
CA PRO A 69 -6.88 -11.26 -0.18
C PRO A 69 -7.62 -10.21 0.65
N VAL A 70 -8.14 -9.18 -0.02
CA VAL A 70 -8.94 -8.12 0.61
C VAL A 70 -10.21 -7.86 -0.21
N ALA A 71 -11.16 -7.12 0.35
CA ALA A 71 -12.45 -6.88 -0.28
C ALA A 71 -12.34 -5.93 -1.48
N THR A 72 -11.49 -4.88 -1.38
CA THR A 72 -11.37 -3.84 -2.39
C THR A 72 -9.93 -3.54 -2.77
N GLU A 73 -9.73 -2.91 -3.94
CA GLU A 73 -8.41 -2.42 -4.36
C GLU A 73 -7.87 -1.34 -3.41
N THR A 74 -8.75 -0.55 -2.82
CA THR A 74 -8.39 0.49 -1.84
C THR A 74 -7.81 -0.15 -0.59
N ASP A 75 -8.42 -1.23 -0.08
CA ASP A 75 -7.89 -1.98 1.07
C ASP A 75 -6.51 -2.55 0.76
N ALA A 76 -6.31 -3.05 -0.47
CA ALA A 76 -5.00 -3.56 -0.89
C ALA A 76 -3.92 -2.46 -0.89
N ILE A 77 -4.26 -1.22 -1.25
CA ILE A 77 -3.31 -0.09 -1.22
C ILE A 77 -2.90 0.24 0.21
N VAL A 78 -3.88 0.33 1.12
CA VAL A 78 -3.63 0.64 2.54
C VAL A 78 -2.80 -0.46 3.19
N LEU A 79 -3.16 -1.72 2.95
CA LEU A 79 -2.46 -2.87 3.51
C LEU A 79 -1.03 -3.00 2.98
N GLU A 80 -0.80 -2.75 1.67
CA GLU A 80 0.55 -2.74 1.08
C GLU A 80 1.45 -1.72 1.77
N ASP A 81 0.96 -0.49 1.96
CA ASP A 81 1.74 0.58 2.62
C ASP A 81 2.10 0.22 4.07
N GLN A 82 1.14 -0.32 4.82
CA GLN A 82 1.36 -0.77 6.18
C GLN A 82 2.42 -1.88 6.23
N LEU A 83 2.29 -2.92 5.41
CA LEU A 83 3.23 -4.04 5.39
C LEU A 83 4.64 -3.61 4.93
N ILE A 84 4.75 -2.65 4.00
CA ILE A 84 6.04 -2.08 3.61
C ILE A 84 6.68 -1.35 4.78
N LYS A 85 5.91 -0.60 5.57
CA LYS A 85 6.41 0.09 6.78
C LYS A 85 6.85 -0.87 7.87
N ASP A 86 6.06 -1.94 8.09
CA ASP A 86 6.33 -2.93 9.12
C ASP A 86 7.56 -3.79 8.80
N TYR A 87 7.63 -4.31 7.57
CA TYR A 87 8.69 -5.24 7.15
C TYR A 87 9.93 -4.58 6.56
N GLN A 88 9.84 -3.33 6.11
CA GLN A 88 10.93 -2.61 5.42
C GLN A 88 11.64 -3.47 4.36
N PRO A 89 10.91 -4.07 3.39
CA PRO A 89 11.49 -5.07 2.51
C PRO A 89 12.58 -4.47 1.60
N ARG A 90 13.68 -5.20 1.45
CA ARG A 90 14.86 -4.72 0.70
C ARG A 90 14.54 -4.26 -0.73
N PHE A 91 13.61 -4.94 -1.41
CA PHE A 91 13.28 -4.67 -2.81
C PHE A 91 12.13 -3.67 -3.02
N ASN A 92 11.55 -3.10 -1.94
CA ASN A 92 10.57 -2.02 -2.03
C ASN A 92 11.23 -0.63 -1.99
N THR A 93 12.36 -0.45 -2.63
CA THR A 93 13.15 0.80 -2.57
C THR A 93 12.40 2.04 -3.03
N LEU A 94 11.45 1.90 -3.96
CA LEU A 94 10.60 2.99 -4.46
C LEU A 94 9.46 3.39 -3.51
N ALA A 95 9.10 2.54 -2.56
CA ALA A 95 8.08 2.85 -1.55
C ALA A 95 8.66 3.60 -0.34
N LYS A 96 9.98 3.74 -0.26
CA LYS A 96 10.65 4.62 0.72
C LYS A 96 10.49 6.12 0.43
N ASP A 97 10.03 6.48 -0.77
CA ASP A 97 9.54 7.84 -1.01
C ASP A 97 8.36 8.09 -0.09
N ASP A 98 8.46 9.17 0.68
CA ASP A 98 7.58 9.63 1.77
C ASP A 98 6.14 9.97 1.30
N LYS A 99 5.56 9.11 0.48
CA LYS A 99 4.17 9.18 -0.01
C LYS A 99 3.22 8.54 0.99
N SER A 100 3.28 9.02 2.23
CA SER A 100 2.30 8.65 3.24
C SER A 100 0.89 9.06 2.77
N PHE A 101 -0.11 8.25 3.10
CA PHE A 101 -1.52 8.58 2.82
C PHE A 101 -1.92 9.91 3.47
N LEU A 102 -2.93 10.54 2.90
CA LEU A 102 -3.54 11.70 3.53
C LEU A 102 -4.61 11.27 4.55
N TYR A 103 -4.68 12.05 5.61
CA TYR A 103 -5.74 12.02 6.60
C TYR A 103 -6.43 13.38 6.63
N ILE A 104 -7.71 13.38 6.97
CA ILE A 104 -8.41 14.61 7.34
C ILE A 104 -8.24 14.75 8.84
N HIS A 105 -7.73 15.89 9.29
CA HIS A 105 -7.63 16.26 10.71
C HIS A 105 -8.58 17.40 10.98
N ILE A 106 -9.54 17.18 11.89
CA ILE A 106 -10.37 18.23 12.48
C ILE A 106 -9.75 18.56 13.81
N THR A 107 -9.20 19.79 13.95
CA THR A 107 -8.45 20.21 15.14
C THR A 107 -9.35 20.39 16.35
N ALA A 108 -8.80 20.19 17.56
CA ALA A 108 -9.51 20.38 18.83
C ALA A 108 -9.39 21.83 19.37
N GLU A 109 -9.41 22.81 18.49
CA GLU A 109 -9.36 24.22 18.84
C GLU A 109 -10.77 24.79 19.12
N GLN A 110 -10.86 25.96 19.74
CA GLN A 110 -12.12 26.65 19.92
C GLN A 110 -12.87 26.92 18.60
N PHE A 111 -12.12 27.18 17.53
CA PHE A 111 -12.60 27.24 16.14
C PHE A 111 -11.93 26.15 15.30
N PRO A 112 -12.50 24.96 15.23
CA PRO A 112 -11.87 23.81 14.55
C PRO A 112 -11.49 24.11 13.11
N ARG A 113 -10.33 23.62 12.70
CA ARG A 113 -9.85 23.64 11.30
C ARG A 113 -9.97 22.26 10.69
N VAL A 114 -10.20 22.21 9.39
CA VAL A 114 -10.15 20.98 8.62
C VAL A 114 -8.90 20.97 7.75
N LEU A 115 -7.97 20.08 8.05
CA LEU A 115 -6.66 20.02 7.44
C LEU A 115 -6.44 18.66 6.74
N ALA A 116 -5.72 18.67 5.62
CA ALA A 116 -5.23 17.45 4.99
C ALA A 116 -3.78 17.21 5.44
N VAL A 117 -3.56 16.22 6.30
CA VAL A 117 -2.25 15.90 6.88
C VAL A 117 -1.74 14.55 6.39
N ARG A 118 -0.42 14.36 6.30
CA ARG A 118 0.20 13.10 5.86
C ARG A 118 0.55 12.16 7.00
N ARG A 119 0.90 12.72 8.15
CA ARG A 119 1.27 11.95 9.35
C ARG A 119 0.38 12.41 10.48
N PRO A 120 -0.63 11.60 10.89
CA PRO A 120 -1.44 11.95 12.04
C PRO A 120 -0.59 11.82 13.30
N GLU A 121 -0.36 12.95 13.98
CA GLU A 121 0.19 12.98 15.33
C GLU A 121 -0.98 12.89 16.29
N MET A 122 -1.28 11.67 16.75
CA MET A 122 -2.47 11.35 17.57
C MET A 122 -2.51 12.10 18.91
N ASP A 123 -1.39 12.65 19.34
CA ASP A 123 -1.24 13.47 20.55
C ASP A 123 -1.66 14.93 20.37
N GLN A 124 -1.83 15.41 19.15
CA GLN A 124 -2.27 16.78 18.88
C GLN A 124 -3.75 17.06 19.20
N GLY A 125 -4.51 16.06 19.61
CA GLY A 125 -5.96 16.16 19.84
C GLY A 125 -6.77 16.36 18.55
N GLY A 126 -8.12 16.33 18.68
CA GLY A 126 -9.02 16.40 17.52
C GLY A 126 -9.38 15.05 16.95
N ILE A 127 -9.98 15.07 15.75
CA ILE A 127 -10.49 13.86 15.08
C ILE A 127 -9.73 13.64 13.78
N PHE A 128 -9.27 12.41 13.55
CA PHE A 128 -8.62 12.00 12.32
C PHE A 128 -9.51 11.03 11.54
N TYR A 129 -9.69 11.31 10.25
CA TYR A 129 -10.36 10.42 9.30
C TYR A 129 -9.37 9.96 8.23
N GLY A 130 -9.38 8.69 7.85
CA GLY A 130 -8.51 8.10 6.85
C GLY A 130 -7.98 6.75 7.27
N PRO A 131 -7.01 6.20 6.56
CA PRO A 131 -6.18 6.79 5.50
C PRO A 131 -6.87 6.89 4.14
N TYR A 132 -6.57 7.95 3.38
CA TYR A 132 -7.06 8.15 2.02
C TYR A 132 -5.94 7.93 0.99
N PRO A 133 -6.02 6.90 0.14
CA PRO A 133 -4.94 6.55 -0.80
C PRO A 133 -4.84 7.51 -2.00
N TYR A 134 -5.92 8.23 -2.31
CA TYR A 134 -5.98 9.13 -3.47
C TYR A 134 -5.93 10.60 -3.04
N ALA A 135 -4.72 11.11 -2.83
CA ALA A 135 -4.48 12.47 -2.32
C ALA A 135 -5.12 13.57 -3.18
N ARG A 136 -5.14 13.41 -4.51
CA ARG A 136 -5.75 14.38 -5.42
C ARG A 136 -7.27 14.45 -5.22
N SER A 137 -7.93 13.29 -5.28
CA SER A 137 -9.39 13.22 -5.10
C SER A 137 -9.82 13.75 -3.73
N LEU A 138 -9.07 13.44 -2.66
CA LEU A 138 -9.36 13.98 -1.34
C LEU A 138 -9.29 15.51 -1.31
N ARG A 139 -8.24 16.10 -1.90
CA ARG A 139 -8.11 17.56 -1.95
C ARG A 139 -9.22 18.23 -2.77
N ASP A 140 -9.64 17.60 -3.86
CA ASP A 140 -10.72 18.12 -4.70
C ASP A 140 -12.06 18.08 -3.94
N VAL A 141 -12.34 17.00 -3.20
CA VAL A 141 -13.52 16.90 -2.31
C VAL A 141 -13.47 17.95 -1.19
N LEU A 142 -12.33 18.09 -0.50
CA LEU A 142 -12.18 19.10 0.56
C LEU A 142 -12.37 20.53 0.01
N ARG A 143 -11.88 20.82 -1.19
CA ARG A 143 -12.09 22.13 -1.85
C ARG A 143 -13.57 22.37 -2.12
N LEU A 144 -14.29 21.37 -2.65
CA LEU A 144 -15.72 21.45 -2.88
C LEU A 144 -16.49 21.66 -1.58
N LEU A 145 -16.18 20.90 -0.53
CA LEU A 145 -16.80 21.06 0.78
C LEU A 145 -16.51 22.43 1.40
N HIS A 146 -15.31 22.96 1.22
CA HIS A 146 -14.97 24.32 1.68
C HIS A 146 -15.82 25.40 0.96
N THR A 147 -16.12 25.22 -0.32
CA THR A 147 -16.99 26.15 -1.06
C THR A 147 -18.42 26.15 -0.50
N ILE A 148 -18.91 24.99 -0.03
CA ILE A 148 -20.28 24.85 0.48
C ILE A 148 -20.38 25.27 1.95
N PHE A 149 -19.46 24.81 2.80
CA PHE A 149 -19.53 24.94 4.26
C PHE A 149 -18.63 26.03 4.84
N GLN A 150 -17.73 26.61 4.04
CA GLN A 150 -16.81 27.70 4.41
C GLN A 150 -16.07 27.45 5.74
N TYR A 151 -15.70 26.19 6.01
CA TYR A 151 -14.95 25.85 7.21
C TYR A 151 -13.52 26.43 7.19
N ARG A 152 -12.95 26.62 8.38
CA ARG A 152 -11.62 27.21 8.54
C ARG A 152 -10.51 26.24 8.11
N THR A 153 -9.53 26.71 7.30
CA THR A 153 -8.38 25.93 6.82
C THR A 153 -7.04 26.54 7.22
N CYS A 154 -7.02 27.83 7.61
CA CYS A 154 -5.80 28.57 7.96
C CYS A 154 -5.77 28.92 9.46
N GLY A 155 -4.54 29.19 9.97
CA GLY A 155 -4.29 29.68 11.33
C GLY A 155 -4.69 31.12 11.52
#